data_e0fcf2a443b2fd3488c7d6d2fad09f3b
#
_entry.id   e0fcf2a443b2fd3488c7d6d2fad09f3b
#
_cell.length_a   1.000
_cell.length_b   1.000
_cell.length_c   1.000
_cell.angle_alpha   90.00
_cell.angle_beta   90.00
_cell.angle_gamma   90.00
#
_symmetry.space_group_name_H-M   'P 1'
#
loop_
_entity.id
_entity.type
_entity.pdbx_description
1 polymer ?
#
loop_
_entity_poly.entity_id
_entity_poly.type
_entity_poly.pdbx_seq_one_letter_code
_entity_poly.pdbx_strand_id
1 'polypeptide(L)'
;MHVSFERTEREAPLGTVLLSHGYAEHSGRYAHLRCALTRAGYDVAYYDHAGHGTSEGPRARVDVGTLIRDFGDARRATLAHARTPDLFLFGHSMGGIIAAASTILDPTRLRGTVLSAPALRPLP
;
A
#
# COMPACT_ATOMS: atom_id res chain seq x y z
N MET A 1 -5.66 -0.34 13.01
CA MET A 1 -4.88 -0.02 11.79
C MET A 1 -4.82 1.48 11.61
N HIS A 2 -3.65 2.00 11.38
CA HIS A 2 -3.46 3.43 11.15
C HIS A 2 -2.84 3.66 9.77
N VAL A 3 -3.54 4.40 8.92
CA VAL A 3 -3.04 4.80 7.60
C VAL A 3 -2.47 6.21 7.71
N SER A 4 -1.22 6.36 7.33
CA SER A 4 -0.51 7.64 7.32
C SER A 4 -0.43 8.18 5.91
N PHE A 5 -0.27 9.49 5.78
CA PHE A 5 -0.12 10.16 4.50
C PHE A 5 1.15 11.00 4.48
N GLU A 6 1.85 10.97 3.35
CA GLU A 6 2.80 12.01 2.95
C GLU A 6 2.20 12.76 1.78
N ARG A 7 2.02 14.06 1.94
CA ARG A 7 1.39 14.89 0.92
C ARG A 7 2.45 15.55 0.05
N THR A 8 2.19 15.58 -1.25
CA THR A 8 3.01 16.40 -2.15
C THR A 8 2.79 17.88 -1.86
N GLU A 9 3.82 18.69 -2.12
CA GLU A 9 3.68 20.15 -2.05
C GLU A 9 2.89 20.71 -3.22
N ARG A 10 2.69 19.92 -4.27
CA ARG A 10 1.88 20.30 -5.42
C ARG A 10 0.44 20.53 -4.97
N GLU A 11 -0.13 21.69 -5.28
CA GLU A 11 -1.49 22.07 -4.87
C GLU A 11 -2.53 21.08 -5.36
N ALA A 12 -2.44 20.68 -6.64
CA ALA A 12 -3.30 19.64 -7.22
C ALA A 12 -2.47 18.37 -7.44
N PRO A 13 -2.59 17.35 -6.58
CA PRO A 13 -1.82 16.12 -6.74
C PRO A 13 -2.13 15.43 -8.07
N LEU A 14 -1.11 14.80 -8.65
CA LEU A 14 -1.28 14.00 -9.87
C LEU A 14 -2.00 12.69 -9.60
N GLY A 15 -1.96 12.22 -8.37
CA GLY A 15 -2.60 10.99 -7.94
C GLY A 15 -2.28 10.69 -6.48
N THR A 16 -2.85 9.60 -5.97
CA THR A 16 -2.59 9.07 -4.64
C THR A 16 -2.16 7.63 -4.76
N VAL A 17 -1.05 7.27 -4.13
CA VAL A 17 -0.47 5.92 -4.16
C VAL A 17 -0.59 5.31 -2.77
N LEU A 18 -1.19 4.12 -2.67
CA LEU A 18 -1.20 3.34 -1.43
C LEU A 18 -0.13 2.25 -1.53
N LEU A 19 0.76 2.20 -0.54
CA LEU A 19 1.88 1.26 -0.48
C LEU A 19 1.54 0.00 0.33
N SER A 20 1.96 -1.16 -0.19
CA SER A 20 1.88 -2.46 0.47
C SER A 20 3.29 -3.05 0.59
N HIS A 21 3.83 -3.10 1.81
CA HIS A 21 5.19 -3.59 2.05
C HIS A 21 5.28 -5.12 2.06
N GLY A 22 6.50 -5.65 2.02
CA GLY A 22 6.76 -7.07 2.00
C GLY A 22 6.77 -7.73 3.38
N TYR A 23 6.97 -9.05 3.40
CA TYR A 23 7.04 -9.84 4.62
C TYR A 23 8.23 -9.44 5.49
N ALA A 24 8.00 -9.38 6.79
CA ALA A 24 9.03 -9.08 7.80
C ALA A 24 9.72 -7.72 7.61
N GLU A 25 9.11 -6.81 6.84
CA GLU A 25 9.58 -5.42 6.76
C GLU A 25 8.49 -4.47 7.29
N HIS A 26 8.57 -3.20 6.99
CA HIS A 26 7.59 -2.19 7.42
C HIS A 26 7.62 -1.01 6.45
N SER A 27 6.59 -0.16 6.52
CA SER A 27 6.44 0.98 5.62
C SER A 27 7.59 1.99 5.72
N GLY A 28 8.29 2.04 6.85
CA GLY A 28 9.46 2.92 7.03
C GLY A 28 10.60 2.66 6.04
N ARG A 29 10.71 1.44 5.52
CA ARG A 29 11.72 1.10 4.50
C ARG A 29 11.46 1.75 3.14
N TYR A 30 10.27 2.31 2.95
CA TYR A 30 9.87 2.95 1.70
C TYR A 30 10.01 4.47 1.72
N ALA A 31 10.75 5.02 2.68
CA ALA A 31 10.93 6.46 2.82
C ALA A 31 11.49 7.10 1.54
N HIS A 32 12.44 6.44 0.87
CA HIS A 32 12.99 6.94 -0.41
C HIS A 32 11.94 6.96 -1.52
N LEU A 33 11.13 5.91 -1.62
CA LEU A 33 10.06 5.83 -2.60
C LEU A 33 9.00 6.90 -2.32
N ARG A 34 8.60 7.06 -1.07
CA ARG A 34 7.64 8.10 -0.69
C ARG A 34 8.15 9.50 -1.04
N CYS A 35 9.43 9.75 -0.75
CA CYS A 35 10.05 11.02 -1.09
C CYS A 35 10.06 11.26 -2.61
N ALA A 36 10.42 10.24 -3.39
CA ALA A 36 10.43 10.35 -4.85
C ALA A 36 9.04 10.62 -5.41
N LEU A 37 8.02 9.92 -4.89
CA LEU A 37 6.64 10.09 -5.33
C LEU A 37 6.08 11.46 -4.97
N THR A 38 6.32 11.93 -3.74
CA THR A 38 5.82 13.25 -3.33
C THR A 38 6.50 14.38 -4.10
N ARG A 39 7.79 14.24 -4.39
CA ARG A 39 8.50 15.20 -5.26
C ARG A 39 7.96 15.19 -6.68
N ALA A 40 7.52 14.03 -7.17
CA ALA A 40 6.93 13.91 -8.50
C ALA A 40 5.49 14.40 -8.57
N GLY A 41 4.87 14.76 -7.45
CA GLY A 41 3.53 15.33 -7.43
C GLY A 41 2.43 14.39 -6.95
N TYR A 42 2.78 13.27 -6.31
CA TYR A 42 1.81 12.29 -5.78
C TYR A 42 1.69 12.38 -4.27
N ASP A 43 0.48 12.23 -3.77
CA ASP A 43 0.26 11.92 -2.37
C ASP A 43 0.52 10.43 -2.16
N VAL A 44 1.05 10.06 -1.00
CA VAL A 44 1.35 8.67 -0.66
C VAL A 44 0.67 8.30 0.64
N ALA A 45 -0.07 7.21 0.62
CA ALA A 45 -0.66 6.59 1.80
C ALA A 45 0.10 5.30 2.12
N TYR A 46 0.29 5.02 3.40
CA TYR A 46 1.02 3.84 3.83
C TYR A 46 0.60 3.42 5.24
N TYR A 47 0.81 2.16 5.54
CA TYR A 47 0.54 1.56 6.85
C TYR A 47 1.40 0.31 7.00
N ASP A 48 1.50 -0.20 8.22
CA ASP A 48 2.18 -1.46 8.47
C ASP A 48 1.18 -2.60 8.55
N HIS A 49 1.47 -3.71 7.86
CA HIS A 49 0.65 -4.92 7.93
C HIS A 49 0.57 -5.44 9.37
N ALA A 50 -0.50 -6.17 9.69
CA ALA A 50 -0.64 -6.80 11.00
C ALA A 50 0.62 -7.60 11.36
N GLY A 51 1.10 -7.47 12.59
CA GLY A 51 2.31 -8.13 13.06
C GLY A 51 3.62 -7.50 12.58
N HIS A 52 3.57 -6.38 11.86
CA HIS A 52 4.74 -5.70 11.29
C HIS A 52 4.82 -4.25 11.77
N GLY A 53 6.04 -3.74 11.85
CA GLY A 53 6.30 -2.34 12.21
C GLY A 53 5.55 -1.92 13.48
N THR A 54 4.72 -0.89 13.36
CA THR A 54 3.94 -0.32 14.47
C THR A 54 2.56 -0.97 14.64
N SER A 55 2.15 -1.87 13.73
CA SER A 55 0.86 -2.52 13.81
C SER A 55 0.82 -3.61 14.86
N GLU A 56 -0.39 -3.87 15.38
CA GLU A 56 -0.63 -4.91 16.36
C GLU A 56 -0.58 -6.31 15.73
N GLY A 57 -0.53 -7.32 16.57
CA GLY A 57 -0.57 -8.72 16.18
C GLY A 57 0.75 -9.44 16.45
N PRO A 58 0.74 -10.79 16.38
CA PRO A 58 1.96 -11.59 16.53
C PRO A 58 3.00 -11.20 15.47
N ARG A 59 4.25 -11.00 15.93
CA ARG A 59 5.30 -10.50 15.05
C ARG A 59 5.59 -11.43 13.88
N ALA A 60 5.53 -10.87 12.65
CA ALA A 60 5.81 -11.55 11.39
C ALA A 60 5.04 -12.86 11.18
N ARG A 61 3.94 -13.06 11.88
CA ARG A 61 2.99 -14.16 11.62
C ARG A 61 1.93 -13.65 10.66
N VAL A 62 1.80 -14.31 9.51
CA VAL A 62 0.91 -13.84 8.45
C VAL A 62 -0.18 -14.86 8.13
N ASP A 63 -1.37 -14.32 7.94
CA ASP A 63 -2.45 -14.96 7.23
C ASP A 63 -2.75 -14.03 6.04
N VAL A 64 -2.37 -14.45 4.85
CA VAL A 64 -2.47 -13.61 3.64
C VAL A 64 -3.91 -13.16 3.40
N GLY A 65 -4.89 -14.02 3.66
CA GLY A 65 -6.30 -13.65 3.54
C GLY A 65 -6.68 -12.48 4.44
N THR A 66 -6.19 -12.47 5.68
CA THR A 66 -6.38 -11.37 6.62
C THR A 66 -5.69 -10.10 6.12
N LEU A 67 -4.46 -10.22 5.61
CA LEU A 67 -3.72 -9.07 5.10
C LEU A 67 -4.40 -8.46 3.87
N ILE A 68 -5.02 -9.26 3.03
CA ILE A 68 -5.80 -8.78 1.87
C ILE A 68 -7.04 -8.02 2.35
N ARG A 69 -7.74 -8.52 3.35
CA ARG A 69 -8.90 -7.81 3.94
C ARG A 69 -8.48 -6.48 4.55
N ASP A 70 -7.39 -6.49 5.31
CA ASP A 70 -6.84 -5.28 5.93
C ASP A 70 -6.45 -4.25 4.87
N PHE A 71 -5.88 -4.70 3.76
CA PHE A 71 -5.54 -3.81 2.65
C PHE A 71 -6.79 -3.17 2.03
N GLY A 72 -7.88 -3.93 1.93
CA GLY A 72 -9.19 -3.39 1.51
C GLY A 72 -9.66 -2.29 2.45
N ASP A 73 -9.50 -2.47 3.76
CA ASP A 73 -9.81 -1.44 4.75
C ASP A 73 -8.89 -0.23 4.60
N ALA A 74 -7.61 -0.44 4.35
CA ALA A 74 -6.66 0.63 4.09
C ALA A 74 -7.01 1.42 2.82
N ARG A 75 -7.49 0.75 1.77
CA ARG A 75 -7.97 1.43 0.56
C ARG A 75 -9.14 2.34 0.87
N ARG A 76 -10.12 1.87 1.63
CA ARG A 76 -11.28 2.69 2.02
C ARG A 76 -10.85 3.88 2.86
N ALA A 77 -9.97 3.68 3.83
CA ALA A 77 -9.45 4.78 4.64
C ALA A 77 -8.67 5.80 3.80
N THR A 78 -7.87 5.31 2.85
CA THR A 78 -7.13 6.18 1.94
C THR A 78 -8.08 7.03 1.08
N LEU A 79 -9.10 6.42 0.50
CA LEU A 79 -10.09 7.14 -0.31
C LEU A 79 -10.87 8.17 0.48
N ALA A 80 -11.16 7.89 1.75
CA ALA A 80 -11.88 8.82 2.62
C ALA A 80 -11.11 10.14 2.85
N HIS A 81 -9.79 10.10 2.76
CA HIS A 81 -8.92 11.25 3.02
C HIS A 81 -8.10 11.68 1.79
N ALA A 82 -8.29 11.03 0.65
CA ALA A 82 -7.56 11.35 -0.57
C ALA A 82 -7.99 12.68 -1.15
N ARG A 83 -7.04 13.38 -1.77
CA ARG A 83 -7.29 14.60 -2.53
C ARG A 83 -7.54 14.32 -4.01
N THR A 84 -7.54 13.05 -4.41
CA THR A 84 -7.78 12.60 -5.79
C THR A 84 -8.92 11.58 -5.80
N PRO A 85 -9.66 11.45 -6.93
CA PRO A 85 -10.83 10.55 -6.97
C PRO A 85 -10.46 9.07 -7.00
N ASP A 86 -9.29 8.73 -7.57
CA ASP A 86 -8.86 7.35 -7.76
C ASP A 86 -7.48 7.12 -7.14
N LEU A 87 -7.11 5.85 -6.99
CA LEU A 87 -5.84 5.43 -6.40
C LEU A 87 -4.96 4.69 -7.41
N PHE A 88 -3.65 4.76 -7.15
CA PHE A 88 -2.67 3.78 -7.59
C PHE A 88 -2.30 2.90 -6.41
N LEU A 89 -2.07 1.62 -6.65
CA LEU A 89 -1.52 0.71 -5.66
C LEU A 89 -0.08 0.38 -6.01
N PHE A 90 0.76 0.23 -4.99
CA PHE A 90 2.12 -0.26 -5.15
C PHE A 90 2.35 -1.35 -4.13
N GLY A 91 2.83 -2.52 -4.59
CA GLY A 91 3.15 -3.63 -3.70
C GLY A 91 4.47 -4.28 -4.05
N HIS A 92 5.28 -4.57 -3.02
CA HIS A 92 6.57 -5.23 -3.17
C HIS A 92 6.54 -6.62 -2.52
N SER A 93 7.01 -7.64 -3.23
CA SER A 93 7.10 -9.02 -2.76
C SER A 93 5.75 -9.55 -2.26
N MET A 94 5.61 -9.92 -0.98
CA MET A 94 4.32 -10.30 -0.39
C MET A 94 3.29 -9.18 -0.54
N GLY A 95 3.69 -7.93 -0.36
CA GLY A 95 2.83 -6.77 -0.60
C GLY A 95 2.33 -6.70 -2.03
N GLY A 96 3.10 -7.23 -2.99
CA GLY A 96 2.69 -7.36 -4.38
C GLY A 96 1.55 -8.35 -4.57
N ILE A 97 1.55 -9.50 -3.87
CA ILE A 97 0.43 -10.43 -3.87
C ILE A 97 -0.82 -9.73 -3.35
N ILE A 98 -0.68 -9.02 -2.24
CA ILE A 98 -1.80 -8.34 -1.58
C ILE A 98 -2.39 -7.28 -2.50
N ALA A 99 -1.54 -6.44 -3.12
CA ALA A 99 -1.99 -5.42 -4.06
C ALA A 99 -2.65 -6.02 -5.31
N ALA A 100 -2.08 -7.10 -5.84
CA ALA A 100 -2.65 -7.80 -7.01
C ALA A 100 -4.02 -8.39 -6.68
N ALA A 101 -4.14 -9.07 -5.55
CA ALA A 101 -5.40 -9.65 -5.09
C ALA A 101 -6.47 -8.56 -4.89
N SER A 102 -6.11 -7.45 -4.26
CA SER A 102 -7.01 -6.33 -4.07
C SER A 102 -7.50 -5.74 -5.39
N THR A 103 -6.61 -5.64 -6.38
CA THR A 103 -6.95 -5.15 -7.73
C THR A 103 -7.96 -6.07 -8.41
N ILE A 104 -7.76 -7.38 -8.30
CA ILE A 104 -8.64 -8.38 -8.92
C ILE A 104 -10.01 -8.41 -8.21
N LEU A 105 -10.01 -8.37 -6.89
CA LEU A 105 -11.25 -8.45 -6.10
C LEU A 105 -12.08 -7.18 -6.20
N ASP A 106 -11.44 -6.03 -6.31
CA ASP A 106 -12.13 -4.74 -6.38
C ASP A 106 -11.34 -3.76 -7.27
N PRO A 107 -11.59 -3.74 -8.58
CA PRO A 107 -10.91 -2.81 -9.48
C PRO A 107 -11.47 -1.38 -9.42
N THR A 108 -12.50 -1.13 -8.62
CA THR A 108 -13.14 0.19 -8.60
C THR A 108 -12.21 1.27 -8.06
N ARG A 109 -12.28 2.46 -8.69
CA ARG A 109 -11.48 3.62 -8.30
C ARG A 109 -9.97 3.36 -8.31
N LEU A 110 -9.51 2.44 -9.16
CA LEU A 110 -8.10 2.21 -9.42
C LEU A 110 -7.72 2.75 -10.79
N ARG A 111 -6.60 3.46 -10.83
CA ARG A 111 -5.98 3.91 -12.08
C ARG A 111 -4.86 2.97 -12.52
N GLY A 112 -4.24 2.28 -11.61
CA GLY A 112 -3.20 1.32 -11.91
C GLY A 112 -2.62 0.68 -10.66
N THR A 113 -1.91 -0.43 -10.88
CA THR A 113 -1.23 -1.16 -9.82
C THR A 113 0.19 -1.47 -10.27
N VAL A 114 1.17 -1.10 -9.45
CA VAL A 114 2.58 -1.39 -9.69
C VAL A 114 3.00 -2.53 -8.80
N LEU A 115 3.55 -3.58 -9.40
CA LEU A 115 4.07 -4.74 -8.69
C LEU A 115 5.58 -4.77 -8.80
N SER A 116 6.25 -4.74 -7.66
CA SER A 116 7.70 -4.84 -7.57
C SER A 116 8.07 -6.23 -7.05
N ALA A 117 8.71 -7.05 -7.88
CA ALA A 117 9.10 -8.41 -7.55
C ALA A 117 8.01 -9.17 -6.77
N PRO A 118 6.76 -9.23 -7.28
CA PRO A 118 5.67 -9.82 -6.54
C PRO A 118 5.90 -11.32 -6.31
N ALA A 119 5.60 -11.78 -5.08
CA ALA A 119 5.75 -13.18 -4.71
C ALA A 119 4.55 -14.01 -5.20
N LEU A 120 4.31 -14.01 -6.51
CA LEU A 120 3.14 -14.67 -7.12
C LEU A 120 3.26 -16.20 -7.17
N ARG A 121 4.45 -16.74 -6.85
CA ARG A 121 4.72 -18.17 -6.87
C ARG A 121 5.59 -18.53 -5.67
N PRO A 122 5.27 -19.58 -4.92
CA PRO A 122 6.16 -20.07 -3.88
C PRO A 122 7.50 -20.47 -4.47
N LEU A 123 8.59 -20.25 -3.74
CA LEU A 123 9.89 -20.78 -4.12
C LEU A 123 9.87 -22.30 -4.01
N PRO A 124 10.56 -23.01 -4.91
CA PRO A 124 10.64 -24.45 -4.84
C PRO A 124 11.38 -24.94 -3.59
#